data_accd8fdf3e22e8b65d254703e4c6ac82
#
_entry.id   accd8fdf3e22e8b65d254703e4c6ac82
#
_cell.length_a   1.000
_cell.length_b   1.000
_cell.length_c   1.000
_cell.angle_alpha   90.00
_cell.angle_beta   90.00
_cell.angle_gamma   90.00
#
_symmetry.space_group_name_H-M   'P 1'
#
loop_
_entity.id
_entity.type
_entity.pdbx_description
1 polymer ?
#
loop_
_entity_poly.entity_id
_entity_poly.type
_entity_poly.pdbx_seq_one_letter_code
_entity_poly.pdbx_strand_id
1 'polypeptide(L)'
;MDKKTKGSECESLVSEYLQREGHTILERNYRCPFGEIDILSLSSDGVLCVTEVKSLTRRWAADEVRYMVDGRKMMRLKKTLEHYLASGSKFRYNSIRFDVATVTDAHVTYYRGEF
;
A
#
# COMPACT_ATOMS: atom_id res chain seq x y z
N MET A 1 7.20 18.79 -12.12
CA MET A 1 7.01 17.32 -12.04
C MET A 1 5.52 17.02 -12.08
N ASP A 2 5.06 16.16 -12.97
CA ASP A 2 3.67 15.84 -13.07
C ASP A 2 3.23 14.86 -11.95
N LYS A 3 1.92 14.68 -11.79
CA LYS A 3 1.37 13.82 -10.74
C LYS A 3 1.83 12.37 -10.85
N LYS A 4 1.99 11.88 -12.08
CA LYS A 4 2.37 10.49 -12.32
C LYS A 4 3.80 10.21 -11.88
N THR A 5 4.73 11.11 -12.22
CA THR A 5 6.13 11.00 -11.83
C THR A 5 6.28 11.09 -10.30
N LYS A 6 5.57 12.04 -9.68
CA LYS A 6 5.58 12.20 -8.23
C LYS A 6 5.03 10.97 -7.50
N GLY A 7 3.93 10.40 -8.01
CA GLY A 7 3.36 9.17 -7.46
C GLY A 7 4.31 8.00 -7.55
N SER A 8 4.98 7.82 -8.69
CA SER A 8 5.96 6.76 -8.90
C SER A 8 7.15 6.90 -7.95
N GLU A 9 7.63 8.11 -7.72
CA GLU A 9 8.72 8.36 -6.76
C GLU A 9 8.31 8.01 -5.34
N CYS A 10 7.10 8.39 -4.92
CA CYS A 10 6.59 8.08 -3.59
C CYS A 10 6.47 6.57 -3.40
N GLU A 11 5.94 5.86 -4.38
CA GLU A 11 5.84 4.40 -4.33
C GLU A 11 7.20 3.74 -4.23
N SER A 12 8.21 4.28 -4.93
CA SER A 12 9.57 3.77 -4.84
C SER A 12 10.15 3.96 -3.45
N LEU A 13 9.95 5.13 -2.84
CA LEU A 13 10.40 5.40 -1.48
C LEU A 13 9.75 4.47 -0.46
N VAL A 14 8.45 4.23 -0.60
CA VAL A 14 7.73 3.31 0.29
C VAL A 14 8.18 1.87 0.06
N SER A 15 8.40 1.46 -1.19
CA SER A 15 8.91 0.12 -1.50
C SER A 15 10.28 -0.11 -0.87
N GLU A 16 11.18 0.87 -0.95
CA GLU A 16 12.50 0.79 -0.31
C GLU A 16 12.37 0.69 1.21
N TYR A 17 11.48 1.47 1.80
CA TYR A 17 11.19 1.40 3.24
C TYR A 17 10.75 -0.01 3.63
N LEU A 18 9.78 -0.58 2.90
CA LEU A 18 9.27 -1.92 3.18
C LEU A 18 10.36 -2.99 3.02
N GLN A 19 11.21 -2.87 2.01
CA GLN A 19 12.32 -3.80 1.81
C GLN A 19 13.31 -3.76 2.97
N ARG A 20 13.63 -2.57 3.48
CA ARG A 20 14.49 -2.43 4.67
C ARG A 20 13.84 -3.04 5.90
N GLU A 21 12.51 -3.06 5.98
CA GLU A 21 11.77 -3.70 7.07
C GLU A 21 11.55 -5.21 6.84
N GLY A 22 12.18 -5.78 5.84
CA GLY A 22 12.13 -7.22 5.59
C GLY A 22 11.00 -7.69 4.69
N HIS A 23 10.29 -6.78 4.03
CA HIS A 23 9.23 -7.15 3.11
C HIS A 23 9.78 -7.52 1.73
N THR A 24 9.12 -8.47 1.09
CA THR A 24 9.28 -8.74 -0.34
C THR A 24 8.17 -8.01 -1.07
N ILE A 25 8.53 -7.18 -2.04
CA ILE A 25 7.54 -6.48 -2.86
C ILE A 25 7.02 -7.46 -3.91
N LEU A 26 5.73 -7.76 -3.84
CA LEU A 26 5.09 -8.70 -4.76
C LEU A 26 4.57 -8.01 -6.01
N GLU A 27 3.99 -6.82 -5.86
CA GLU A 27 3.38 -6.10 -6.96
C GLU A 27 3.35 -4.61 -6.65
N ARG A 28 3.45 -3.78 -7.70
CA ARG A 28 3.27 -2.34 -7.63
C ARG A 28 2.27 -1.92 -8.68
N ASN A 29 1.38 -0.98 -8.32
CA ASN A 29 0.39 -0.43 -9.27
C ASN A 29 -0.45 -1.53 -9.92
N TYR A 30 -0.91 -2.49 -9.13
CA TYR A 30 -1.79 -3.52 -9.64
C TYR A 30 -3.16 -2.95 -9.91
N ARG A 31 -3.65 -3.12 -11.13
CA ARG A 31 -4.95 -2.59 -11.57
C ARG A 31 -5.85 -3.70 -12.10
N CYS A 32 -7.13 -3.57 -11.79
CA CYS A 32 -8.16 -4.46 -12.31
C CYS A 32 -9.48 -3.69 -12.39
N PRO A 33 -10.58 -4.29 -12.91
CA PRO A 33 -11.85 -3.57 -13.00
C PRO A 33 -12.40 -3.07 -11.66
N PHE A 34 -11.99 -3.65 -10.53
CA PHE A 34 -12.47 -3.26 -9.20
C PHE A 34 -11.70 -2.10 -8.58
N GLY A 35 -10.49 -1.81 -9.06
CA GLY A 35 -9.66 -0.75 -8.52
C GLY A 35 -8.18 -1.04 -8.67
N GLU A 36 -7.37 -0.39 -7.81
CA GLU A 36 -5.92 -0.59 -7.84
C GLU A 36 -5.33 -0.73 -6.43
N ILE A 37 -4.18 -1.38 -6.37
CA ILE A 37 -3.35 -1.49 -5.17
C ILE A 37 -2.01 -0.83 -5.50
N ASP A 38 -1.60 0.15 -4.69
CA ASP A 38 -0.34 0.85 -4.93
C ASP A 38 0.86 -0.05 -4.70
N ILE A 39 0.90 -0.75 -3.56
CA ILE A 39 1.97 -1.70 -3.24
C ILE A 39 1.36 -2.91 -2.54
N LEU A 40 1.75 -4.09 -2.98
CA LEU A 40 1.44 -5.35 -2.32
C LEU A 40 2.76 -5.97 -1.90
N SER A 41 2.91 -6.25 -0.61
CA SER A 41 4.15 -6.80 -0.07
C SER A 41 3.88 -7.94 0.90
N LEU A 42 4.89 -8.76 1.11
CA LEU A 42 4.83 -9.87 2.06
C LEU A 42 5.93 -9.66 3.10
N SER A 43 5.55 -9.55 4.36
CA SER A 43 6.51 -9.39 5.45
C SER A 43 7.25 -10.69 5.73
N SER A 44 8.38 -10.61 6.44
CA SER A 44 9.17 -11.79 6.79
C SER A 44 8.43 -12.76 7.70
N ASP A 45 7.42 -12.29 8.43
CA ASP A 45 6.59 -13.12 9.30
C ASP A 45 5.26 -13.54 8.66
N GLY A 46 5.12 -13.34 7.35
CA GLY A 46 3.99 -13.90 6.60
C GLY A 46 2.75 -13.03 6.52
N VAL A 47 2.85 -11.73 6.81
CA VAL A 47 1.73 -10.81 6.66
C VAL A 47 1.69 -10.27 5.22
N LEU A 48 0.56 -10.46 4.55
CA LEU A 48 0.32 -9.88 3.23
C LEU A 48 -0.21 -8.47 3.44
N CYS A 49 0.60 -7.48 3.06
CA CYS A 49 0.32 -6.08 3.31
C CYS A 49 -0.14 -5.37 2.04
N VAL A 50 -1.33 -4.79 2.10
CA VAL A 50 -1.87 -3.93 1.04
C VAL A 50 -1.65 -2.50 1.50
N THR A 51 -0.78 -1.77 0.81
CA THR A 51 -0.36 -0.43 1.22
C THR A 51 -0.88 0.62 0.25
N GLU A 52 -1.64 1.58 0.76
CA GLU A 52 -2.05 2.78 0.05
C GLU A 52 -0.98 3.85 0.27
N VAL A 53 -0.48 4.43 -0.82
CA VAL A 53 0.58 5.45 -0.76
C VAL A 53 -0.02 6.82 -1.06
N LYS A 54 0.29 7.80 -0.21
CA LYS A 54 -0.20 9.15 -0.36
C LYS A 54 0.92 10.16 -0.23
N SER A 55 1.06 11.02 -1.24
CA SER A 55 1.98 12.16 -1.20
C SER A 55 1.26 13.34 -0.55
N LEU A 56 1.89 13.94 0.44
CA LEU A 56 1.31 15.05 1.20
C LEU A 56 2.25 16.26 1.17
N THR A 57 1.64 17.46 1.23
CA THR A 57 2.40 18.71 1.31
C THR A 57 2.80 19.05 2.76
N ARG A 58 2.15 18.40 3.73
CA ARG A 58 2.47 18.53 5.14
C ARG A 58 2.26 17.20 5.84
N ARG A 59 2.83 17.03 7.02
CA ARG A 59 2.55 15.85 7.83
C ARG A 59 1.11 15.85 8.31
N TRP A 60 0.48 14.70 8.24
CA TRP A 60 -0.84 14.49 8.80
C TRP A 60 -0.69 13.85 10.18
N ALA A 61 -1.62 14.20 11.10
CA ALA A 61 -1.74 13.47 12.35
C ALA A 61 -2.29 12.07 12.09
N ALA A 62 -2.02 11.13 12.99
CA ALA A 62 -2.44 9.74 12.82
C ALA A 62 -3.96 9.60 12.63
N ASP A 63 -4.75 10.43 13.31
CA ASP A 63 -6.20 10.39 13.17
C ASP A 63 -6.68 10.91 11.80
N GLU A 64 -5.94 11.83 11.16
CA GLU A 64 -6.25 12.28 9.81
C GLU A 64 -6.08 11.16 8.79
N VAL A 65 -5.09 10.30 9.00
CA VAL A 65 -4.79 9.19 8.09
C VAL A 65 -5.96 8.21 8.02
N ARG A 66 -6.68 8.00 9.10
CA ARG A 66 -7.83 7.10 9.15
C ARG A 66 -8.95 7.50 8.20
N TYR A 67 -9.06 8.78 7.88
CA TYR A 67 -10.09 9.28 6.97
C TYR A 67 -9.72 9.13 5.49
N MET A 68 -8.49 8.71 5.18
CA MET A 68 -8.06 8.50 3.79
C MET A 68 -8.78 7.34 3.13
N VAL A 69 -9.23 6.36 3.92
CA VAL A 69 -9.86 5.15 3.40
C VAL A 69 -11.21 4.96 4.08
N ASP A 70 -12.27 5.18 3.33
CA ASP A 70 -13.63 4.90 3.79
C ASP A 70 -14.04 3.45 3.47
N GLY A 71 -15.27 3.08 3.84
CA GLY A 71 -15.78 1.74 3.61
C GLY A 71 -15.83 1.33 2.15
N ARG A 72 -16.09 2.28 1.24
CA ARG A 72 -16.12 2.01 -0.20
C ARG A 72 -14.74 1.69 -0.73
N LYS A 73 -13.75 2.47 -0.31
CA LYS A 73 -12.36 2.23 -0.73
C LYS A 73 -11.85 0.92 -0.19
N MET A 74 -12.15 0.60 1.08
CA MET A 74 -11.79 -0.67 1.68
C MET A 74 -12.40 -1.84 0.90
N MET A 75 -13.67 -1.74 0.51
CA MET A 75 -14.33 -2.79 -0.26
C MET A 75 -13.67 -2.99 -1.63
N ARG A 76 -13.31 -1.89 -2.31
CA ARG A 76 -12.59 -1.96 -3.59
C ARG A 76 -11.22 -2.58 -3.43
N LEU A 77 -10.49 -2.24 -2.37
CA LEU A 77 -9.18 -2.82 -2.09
C LEU A 77 -9.28 -4.32 -1.85
N LYS A 78 -10.27 -4.76 -1.09
CA LYS A 78 -10.51 -6.18 -0.84
C LYS A 78 -10.82 -6.95 -2.12
N LYS A 79 -11.69 -6.41 -2.98
CA LYS A 79 -12.01 -7.02 -4.27
C LYS A 79 -10.80 -7.06 -5.21
N THR A 80 -10.00 -6.01 -5.20
CA THR A 80 -8.79 -5.94 -6.01
C THR A 80 -7.79 -7.00 -5.54
N LEU A 81 -7.63 -7.16 -4.23
CA LEU A 81 -6.76 -8.19 -3.67
C LEU A 81 -7.25 -9.58 -4.04
N GLU A 82 -8.54 -9.85 -3.94
CA GLU A 82 -9.12 -11.13 -4.36
C GLU A 82 -8.82 -11.42 -5.83
N HIS A 83 -8.94 -10.40 -6.68
CA HIS A 83 -8.63 -10.54 -8.09
C HIS A 83 -7.16 -10.92 -8.30
N TYR A 84 -6.25 -10.27 -7.58
CA TYR A 84 -4.83 -10.59 -7.64
C TYR A 84 -4.55 -12.03 -7.19
N LEU A 85 -5.11 -12.43 -6.07
CA LEU A 85 -4.90 -13.77 -5.52
C LEU A 85 -5.45 -14.85 -6.44
N ALA A 86 -6.54 -14.58 -7.13
CA ALA A 86 -7.14 -15.52 -8.10
C ALA A 86 -6.33 -15.62 -9.41
N SER A 87 -5.40 -14.72 -9.67
CA SER A 87 -4.62 -14.70 -10.90
C SER A 87 -3.50 -15.76 -10.95
N GLY A 88 -3.37 -16.58 -9.90
CA GLY A 88 -2.43 -17.70 -9.88
C GLY A 88 -1.10 -17.42 -9.20
N SER A 89 -0.98 -16.33 -8.49
CA SER A 89 0.22 -16.03 -7.71
C SER A 89 0.43 -17.08 -6.61
N LYS A 90 1.64 -17.62 -6.54
CA LYS A 90 1.96 -18.70 -5.60
C LYS A 90 2.92 -18.21 -4.53
N PHE A 91 2.39 -17.86 -3.38
CA PHE A 91 3.18 -17.55 -2.18
C PHE A 91 2.34 -17.90 -0.96
N ARG A 92 3.00 -18.05 0.18
CA ARG A 92 2.31 -18.36 1.44
C ARG A 92 2.21 -17.11 2.29
N TYR A 93 1.04 -16.92 2.89
CA TYR A 93 0.83 -15.86 3.85
C TYR A 93 -0.07 -16.36 4.99
N ASN A 94 0.08 -15.78 6.17
CA ASN A 94 -0.67 -16.17 7.36
C ASN A 94 -1.83 -15.25 7.64
N SER A 95 -1.70 -13.98 7.27
CA SER A 95 -2.70 -12.95 7.54
C SER A 95 -2.60 -11.85 6.50
N ILE A 96 -3.62 -11.00 6.47
CA ILE A 96 -3.72 -9.86 5.56
C ILE A 96 -3.86 -8.60 6.42
N ARG A 97 -3.15 -7.54 6.04
CA ARG A 97 -3.24 -6.26 6.72
C ARG A 97 -3.30 -5.15 5.68
N PHE A 98 -4.14 -4.13 5.94
CA PHE A 98 -4.28 -2.97 5.07
C PHE A 98 -3.61 -1.78 5.74
N ASP A 99 -2.60 -1.21 5.09
CA ASP A 99 -1.74 -0.17 5.62
C ASP A 99 -1.81 1.11 4.79
N VAL A 100 -1.41 2.22 5.39
CA VAL A 100 -1.25 3.50 4.72
C VAL A 100 0.19 3.95 4.87
N ALA A 101 0.77 4.46 3.80
CA ALA A 101 2.07 5.12 3.85
C ALA A 101 1.90 6.54 3.30
N THR A 102 2.38 7.53 4.03
CA THR A 102 2.42 8.90 3.56
C THR A 102 3.84 9.32 3.28
N VAL A 103 4.03 10.18 2.28
CA VAL A 103 5.35 10.71 1.92
C VAL A 103 5.26 12.23 1.94
N THR A 104 6.08 12.85 2.77
CA THR A 104 6.19 14.32 2.90
C THR A 104 7.67 14.67 2.81
N ASP A 105 8.06 15.50 1.84
CA ASP A 105 9.45 15.90 1.64
C ASP A 105 10.41 14.70 1.63
N ALA A 106 10.06 13.66 0.87
CA ALA A 106 10.79 12.40 0.76
C ALA A 106 10.89 11.59 2.05
N HIS A 107 10.14 11.96 3.11
CA HIS A 107 10.03 11.18 4.34
C HIS A 107 8.82 10.29 4.32
N VAL A 108 9.04 9.00 4.55
CA VAL A 108 7.98 7.99 4.63
C VAL A 108 7.52 7.86 6.07
N THR A 109 6.20 7.95 6.28
CA THR A 109 5.56 7.58 7.53
C THR A 109 4.63 6.40 7.24
N TYR A 110 4.78 5.32 8.00
CA TYR A 110 4.07 4.08 7.72
C TYR A 110 3.09 3.77 8.85
N TYR A 111 1.83 3.53 8.50
CA TYR A 111 0.75 3.29 9.46
C TYR A 111 0.20 1.89 9.23
N ARG A 112 0.46 1.00 10.16
CA ARG A 112 0.05 -0.41 10.07
C ARG A 112 -1.39 -0.58 10.52
N GLY A 113 -2.18 -1.24 9.65
CA GLY A 113 -3.53 -1.62 10.01
C GLY A 113 -4.48 -0.45 10.24
N GLU A 114 -4.24 0.68 9.58
CA GLU A 114 -5.07 1.88 9.75
C GLU A 114 -6.34 1.87 8.87
N PHE A 115 -6.59 0.77 8.21
CA PHE A 115 -7.81 0.60 7.43
C PHE A 115 -8.81 -0.26 8.17
#